data_cd9928059b95c14c68221a1bbb2b1d89
#
_entry.id   cd9928059b95c14c68221a1bbb2b1d89
#
_cell.length_a   1.000
_cell.length_b   1.000
_cell.length_c   1.000
_cell.angle_alpha   90.00
_cell.angle_beta   90.00
_cell.angle_gamma   90.00
#
_symmetry.space_group_name_H-M   'P 1'
#
loop_
_entity.id
_entity.type
_entity.pdbx_description
1 polymer ?
#
loop_
_entity_poly.entity_id
_entity_poly.type
_entity_poly.pdbx_seq_one_letter_code
_entity_poly.pdbx_strand_id
1 'polypeptide(L)'
;SVTAGLAIYDTMQYLHSNVQTICMGQAASMAALLLASGSEGKRFMLPSARVMIHQPWGGVEGQSSDISIHAREISRLKKLTIDIIARHTHKSFEQVSKDVERDFFLSSDDAVAYGIVDSVMRRSN
;
A
#
# COMPACT_ATOMS: atom_id res chain seq x y z
N SER A 1 2.38 -4.49 11.32
CA SER A 1 2.82 -3.23 11.91
C SER A 1 3.14 -2.20 10.83
N VAL A 2 2.55 -1.03 10.93
CA VAL A 2 2.79 0.08 10.00
C VAL A 2 4.25 0.53 10.08
N THR A 3 4.81 0.62 11.28
CA THR A 3 6.19 1.04 11.48
C THR A 3 7.18 0.08 10.81
N ALA A 4 6.97 -1.23 10.99
CA ALA A 4 7.81 -2.23 10.35
C ALA A 4 7.68 -2.18 8.82
N GLY A 5 6.47 -2.00 8.32
CA GLY A 5 6.23 -1.86 6.87
C GLY A 5 6.93 -0.64 6.29
N LEU A 6 6.90 0.49 6.98
CA LEU A 6 7.57 1.70 6.54
C LEU A 6 9.10 1.54 6.56
N ALA A 7 9.64 0.80 7.52
CA ALA A 7 11.08 0.50 7.54
C ALA A 7 11.49 -0.31 6.32
N ILE A 8 10.68 -1.29 5.94
CA ILE A 8 10.92 -2.08 4.72
C ILE A 8 10.80 -1.19 3.49
N TYR A 9 9.78 -0.35 3.43
CA TYR A 9 9.57 0.58 2.33
C TYR A 9 10.80 1.49 2.13
N ASP A 10 11.26 2.12 3.20
CA ASP A 10 12.42 3.01 3.14
C ASP A 10 13.67 2.27 2.66
N THR A 11 13.86 1.05 3.14
CA THR A 11 14.99 0.20 2.72
C THR A 11 14.91 -0.10 1.23
N MET A 12 13.73 -0.45 0.72
CA MET A 12 13.52 -0.69 -0.71
C MET A 12 13.88 0.53 -1.54
N GLN A 13 13.47 1.72 -1.10
CA GLN A 13 13.74 2.96 -1.82
C GLN A 13 15.22 3.35 -1.77
N TYR A 14 15.92 2.96 -0.70
CA TYR A 14 17.33 3.27 -0.51
C TYR A 14 18.25 2.42 -1.39
N LEU A 15 17.84 1.23 -1.76
CA LEU A 15 18.65 0.30 -2.56
C LEU A 15 18.86 0.83 -3.97
N HIS A 16 20.06 0.64 -4.49
CA HIS A 16 20.39 0.99 -5.88
C HIS A 16 19.93 -0.10 -6.86
N SER A 17 19.76 -1.32 -6.37
CA SER A 17 19.26 -2.43 -7.17
C SER A 17 17.77 -2.33 -7.40
N ASN A 18 17.29 -2.89 -8.50
CA ASN A 18 15.86 -3.03 -8.73
C ASN A 18 15.25 -4.00 -7.70
N VAL A 19 14.06 -3.67 -7.24
CA VAL A 19 13.30 -4.50 -6.31
C VAL A 19 12.07 -5.01 -7.04
N GLN A 20 11.96 -6.32 -7.18
CA GLN A 20 10.80 -6.96 -7.77
C GLN A 20 9.82 -7.32 -6.65
N THR A 21 8.53 -7.06 -6.87
CA THR A 21 7.48 -7.45 -5.94
C THR A 21 6.48 -8.36 -6.64
N ILE A 22 6.00 -9.36 -5.90
CA ILE A 22 5.03 -10.32 -6.42
C ILE A 22 3.98 -10.57 -5.35
N CYS A 23 2.71 -10.39 -5.70
CA CYS A 23 1.60 -10.75 -4.81
C CYS A 23 1.12 -12.15 -5.13
N MET A 24 1.14 -13.01 -4.12
CA MET A 24 0.59 -14.36 -4.16
C MET A 24 -0.50 -14.45 -3.09
N GLY A 25 -1.69 -14.90 -3.47
CA GLY A 25 -2.83 -14.94 -2.56
C GLY A 25 -3.41 -13.57 -2.29
N GLN A 26 -2.91 -12.89 -1.27
CA GLN A 26 -3.44 -11.56 -0.93
C GLN A 26 -2.34 -10.66 -0.38
N ALA A 27 -2.39 -9.41 -0.80
CA ALA A 27 -1.60 -8.34 -0.17
C ALA A 27 -2.58 -7.32 0.41
N ALA A 28 -2.56 -7.18 1.73
CA ALA A 28 -3.49 -6.30 2.45
C ALA A 28 -2.72 -5.25 3.24
N SER A 29 -3.29 -4.04 3.32
CA SER A 29 -2.75 -2.95 4.14
C SER A 29 -1.29 -2.60 3.75
N MET A 30 -0.36 -2.73 4.69
CA MET A 30 1.05 -2.44 4.43
C MET A 30 1.65 -3.35 3.37
N ALA A 31 1.18 -4.60 3.25
CA ALA A 31 1.63 -5.49 2.18
C ALA A 31 1.26 -4.94 0.81
N ALA A 32 0.08 -4.33 0.69
CA ALA A 32 -0.34 -3.70 -0.57
C ALA A 32 0.56 -2.50 -0.90
N LEU A 33 0.92 -1.71 0.10
CA LEU A 33 1.84 -0.58 -0.07
C LEU A 33 3.21 -1.06 -0.54
N LEU A 34 3.74 -2.11 0.07
CA LEU A 34 5.04 -2.67 -0.32
C LEU A 34 5.01 -3.25 -1.73
N LEU A 35 3.92 -3.90 -2.09
CA LEU A 35 3.70 -4.43 -3.45
C LEU A 35 3.81 -3.29 -4.48
N ALA A 36 3.13 -2.19 -4.23
CA ALA A 36 3.12 -1.03 -5.11
C ALA A 36 4.47 -0.33 -5.18
N SER A 37 5.32 -0.55 -4.20
CA SER A 37 6.59 0.18 -4.02
C SER A 37 7.78 -0.49 -4.71
N GLY A 38 7.57 -1.60 -5.41
CA GLY A 38 8.61 -2.23 -6.22
C GLY A 38 9.04 -1.31 -7.35
N SER A 39 10.15 -1.68 -8.00
CA SER A 39 10.67 -0.94 -9.15
C SER A 39 9.66 -0.94 -10.27
N GLU A 40 9.51 0.20 -10.93
CA GLU A 40 8.56 0.36 -12.02
C GLU A 40 8.83 -0.69 -13.12
N GLY A 41 7.78 -1.37 -13.57
CA GLY A 41 7.86 -2.46 -14.52
C GLY A 41 8.13 -3.82 -13.89
N LYS A 42 8.38 -3.87 -12.58
CA LYS A 42 8.78 -5.10 -11.88
C LYS A 42 7.84 -5.45 -10.71
N ARG A 43 6.60 -5.01 -10.80
CA ARG A 43 5.57 -5.31 -9.80
C ARG A 43 4.54 -6.24 -10.42
N PHE A 44 4.36 -7.40 -9.81
CA PHE A 44 3.55 -8.45 -10.40
C PHE A 44 2.56 -9.02 -9.40
N MET A 45 1.53 -9.70 -9.91
CA MET A 45 0.69 -10.53 -9.07
C MET A 45 0.13 -11.71 -9.84
N LEU A 46 -0.15 -12.78 -9.12
CA LEU A 46 -0.73 -13.98 -9.71
C LEU A 46 -2.21 -13.74 -10.02
N PRO A 47 -2.78 -14.49 -11.00
CA PRO A 47 -4.13 -14.18 -11.52
C PRO A 47 -5.24 -14.20 -10.48
N SER A 48 -5.17 -15.08 -9.49
CA SER A 48 -6.22 -15.22 -8.46
C SER A 48 -5.91 -14.42 -7.20
N ALA A 49 -4.80 -13.69 -7.17
CA ALA A 49 -4.43 -12.89 -6.00
C ALA A 49 -5.33 -11.66 -5.87
N ARG A 50 -5.41 -11.13 -4.68
CA ARG A 50 -6.21 -9.95 -4.36
C ARG A 50 -5.36 -8.93 -3.63
N VAL A 51 -5.68 -7.67 -3.85
CA VAL A 51 -5.12 -6.56 -3.09
C VAL A 51 -6.23 -5.93 -2.26
N MET A 52 -5.93 -5.59 -1.02
CA MET A 52 -6.87 -4.84 -0.19
C MET A 52 -6.13 -3.67 0.44
N ILE A 53 -6.67 -2.48 0.26
CA ILE A 53 -6.12 -1.25 0.83
C ILE A 53 -7.14 -0.68 1.79
N HIS A 54 -6.68 -0.30 2.97
CA HIS A 54 -7.48 0.46 3.91
C HIS A 54 -6.55 1.38 4.69
N GLN A 55 -7.14 2.42 5.28
CA GLN A 55 -6.36 3.36 6.07
C GLN A 55 -5.95 2.75 7.40
N PRO A 56 -4.71 3.02 7.86
CA PRO A 56 -4.33 2.61 9.20
C PRO A 56 -5.12 3.41 10.24
N TRP A 57 -5.72 2.72 11.19
CA TRP A 57 -6.39 3.34 12.33
C TRP A 57 -6.30 2.41 13.53
N GLY A 58 -6.60 2.95 14.69
CA GLY A 58 -6.68 2.15 15.91
C GLY A 58 -7.63 2.81 16.89
N GLY A 59 -8.15 2.01 17.79
CA GLY A 59 -8.83 2.50 18.96
C GLY A 59 -7.81 3.14 19.89
N VAL A 60 -8.21 4.22 20.55
CA VAL A 60 -7.35 4.92 21.49
C VAL A 60 -8.06 5.01 22.83
N GLU A 61 -7.41 4.53 23.88
CA GLU A 61 -7.90 4.61 25.26
C GLU A 61 -6.89 5.37 26.09
N GLY A 62 -7.35 6.00 27.16
CA GLY A 62 -6.51 6.69 28.12
C GLY A 62 -6.91 8.15 28.36
N GLN A 63 -5.97 8.95 28.82
CA GLN A 63 -6.18 10.38 29.09
C GLN A 63 -6.45 11.13 27.79
N SER A 64 -7.29 12.19 27.87
CA SER A 64 -7.62 12.98 26.68
C SER A 64 -6.38 13.55 25.97
N SER A 65 -5.34 13.93 26.73
CA SER A 65 -4.09 14.42 26.16
C SER A 65 -3.38 13.32 25.36
N ASP A 66 -3.37 12.09 25.86
CA ASP A 66 -2.76 10.95 25.19
C ASP A 66 -3.56 10.56 23.94
N ILE A 67 -4.89 10.60 24.04
CA ILE A 67 -5.78 10.36 22.89
C ILE A 67 -5.48 11.35 21.77
N SER A 68 -5.32 12.63 22.11
CA SER A 68 -5.01 13.68 21.14
C SER A 68 -3.65 13.46 20.46
N ILE A 69 -2.64 13.05 21.20
CA ILE A 69 -1.32 12.74 20.68
C ILE A 69 -1.38 11.55 19.72
N HIS A 70 -2.06 10.47 20.14
CA HIS A 70 -2.23 9.27 19.31
C HIS A 70 -3.04 9.56 18.05
N ALA A 71 -4.09 10.38 18.14
CA ALA A 71 -4.90 10.76 17.00
C ALA A 71 -4.08 11.52 15.95
N ARG A 72 -3.18 12.41 16.38
CA ARG A 72 -2.28 13.11 15.48
C ARG A 72 -1.30 12.17 14.79
N GLU A 73 -0.76 11.21 15.52
CA GLU A 73 0.16 10.21 14.96
C GLU A 73 -0.56 9.33 13.93
N ILE A 74 -1.77 8.87 14.22
CA ILE A 74 -2.58 8.10 13.27
C ILE A 74 -2.84 8.91 12.02
N SER A 75 -3.20 10.19 12.16
CA SER A 75 -3.44 11.08 11.04
C SER A 75 -2.18 11.26 10.18
N ARG A 76 -1.01 11.40 10.82
CA ARG A 76 0.27 11.50 10.12
C ARG A 76 0.55 10.24 9.31
N LEU A 77 0.36 9.07 9.91
CA LEU A 77 0.58 7.78 9.24
C LEU A 77 -0.38 7.57 8.08
N LYS A 78 -1.64 7.97 8.23
CA LYS A 78 -2.63 7.92 7.14
C LYS A 78 -2.18 8.75 5.94
N LYS A 79 -1.77 9.99 6.17
CA LYS A 79 -1.30 10.86 5.10
C LYS A 79 -0.08 10.29 4.41
N LEU A 80 0.86 9.77 5.20
CA LEU A 80 2.10 9.20 4.67
C LEU A 80 1.82 7.98 3.78
N THR A 81 0.97 7.06 4.24
CA THR A 81 0.64 5.85 3.46
C THR A 81 -0.12 6.19 2.19
N ILE A 82 -1.04 7.16 2.25
CA ILE A 82 -1.76 7.63 1.05
C ILE A 82 -0.80 8.29 0.07
N ASP A 83 0.12 9.12 0.55
CA ASP A 83 1.15 9.77 -0.29
C ASP A 83 2.00 8.72 -1.02
N ILE A 84 2.42 7.68 -0.33
CA ILE A 84 3.25 6.61 -0.90
C ILE A 84 2.46 5.89 -2.00
N ILE A 85 1.22 5.50 -1.73
CA ILE A 85 0.38 4.82 -2.71
C ILE A 85 0.12 5.74 -3.91
N ALA A 86 -0.19 7.00 -3.67
CA ALA A 86 -0.42 7.97 -4.74
C ALA A 86 0.79 8.11 -5.65
N ARG A 87 1.98 8.21 -5.06
CA ARG A 87 3.23 8.32 -5.80
C ARG A 87 3.46 7.12 -6.71
N HIS A 88 3.32 5.92 -6.18
CA HIS A 88 3.63 4.70 -6.92
C HIS A 88 2.54 4.28 -7.91
N THR A 89 1.33 4.81 -7.77
CA THR A 89 0.23 4.55 -8.71
C THR A 89 0.04 5.68 -9.71
N HIS A 90 0.77 6.78 -9.57
CA HIS A 90 0.63 7.98 -10.39
C HIS A 90 -0.77 8.60 -10.29
N LYS A 91 -1.39 8.50 -9.13
CA LYS A 91 -2.69 9.09 -8.82
C LYS A 91 -2.52 10.26 -7.85
N SER A 92 -3.53 11.12 -7.78
CA SER A 92 -3.51 12.21 -6.82
C SER A 92 -3.77 11.70 -5.41
N PHE A 93 -3.27 12.45 -4.43
CA PHE A 93 -3.56 12.17 -3.02
C PHE A 93 -5.08 12.10 -2.78
N GLU A 94 -5.83 13.06 -3.33
CA GLU A 94 -7.26 13.16 -3.15
C GLU A 94 -7.98 11.93 -3.70
N GLN A 95 -7.56 11.43 -4.85
CA GLN A 95 -8.18 10.25 -5.45
C GLN A 95 -7.92 9.01 -4.60
N VAL A 96 -6.66 8.79 -4.19
CA VAL A 96 -6.32 7.64 -3.34
C VAL A 96 -7.03 7.75 -2.00
N SER A 97 -7.03 8.92 -1.38
CA SER A 97 -7.69 9.15 -0.10
C SER A 97 -9.17 8.78 -0.16
N LYS A 98 -9.85 9.16 -1.22
CA LYS A 98 -11.26 8.84 -1.43
C LYS A 98 -11.46 7.34 -1.65
N ASP A 99 -10.62 6.71 -2.47
CA ASP A 99 -10.76 5.30 -2.79
C ASP A 99 -10.57 4.39 -1.58
N VAL A 100 -9.68 4.78 -0.64
CA VAL A 100 -9.35 3.97 0.53
C VAL A 100 -10.13 4.36 1.79
N GLU A 101 -11.14 5.23 1.71
CA GLU A 101 -12.00 5.56 2.84
C GLU A 101 -12.64 4.32 3.46
N ARG A 102 -12.95 3.33 2.63
CA ARG A 102 -13.44 2.01 3.04
C ARG A 102 -12.47 0.97 2.51
N ASP A 103 -12.61 -0.26 2.98
CA ASP A 103 -11.81 -1.37 2.47
C ASP A 103 -11.96 -1.44 0.95
N PHE A 104 -10.84 -1.29 0.26
CA PHE A 104 -10.79 -1.21 -1.19
C PHE A 104 -10.13 -2.47 -1.74
N PHE A 105 -10.95 -3.35 -2.33
CA PHE A 105 -10.49 -4.62 -2.86
C PHE A 105 -10.25 -4.52 -4.37
N LEU A 106 -9.13 -5.07 -4.81
CA LEU A 106 -8.77 -5.10 -6.23
C LEU A 106 -8.45 -6.53 -6.66
N SER A 107 -9.02 -6.96 -7.77
CA SER A 107 -8.59 -8.17 -8.47
C SER A 107 -7.23 -7.92 -9.12
N SER A 108 -6.64 -8.95 -9.72
CA SER A 108 -5.36 -8.79 -10.40
C SER A 108 -5.45 -7.78 -11.54
N ASP A 109 -6.48 -7.86 -12.37
CA ASP A 109 -6.66 -6.91 -13.49
C ASP A 109 -6.94 -5.50 -12.98
N ASP A 110 -7.74 -5.36 -11.93
CA ASP A 110 -8.04 -4.06 -11.32
C ASP A 110 -6.79 -3.44 -10.70
N ALA A 111 -5.91 -4.25 -10.12
CA ALA A 111 -4.66 -3.77 -9.52
C ALA A 111 -3.70 -3.23 -10.59
N VAL A 112 -3.68 -3.84 -11.76
CA VAL A 112 -2.92 -3.32 -12.91
C VAL A 112 -3.52 -1.99 -13.35
N ALA A 113 -4.83 -1.93 -13.53
CA ALA A 113 -5.50 -0.70 -13.97
C ALA A 113 -5.32 0.44 -12.97
N TYR A 114 -5.30 0.12 -11.70
CA TYR A 114 -5.11 1.13 -10.64
C TYR A 114 -3.64 1.60 -10.56
N GLY A 115 -2.72 0.76 -10.97
CA GLY A 115 -1.29 1.08 -10.90
C GLY A 115 -0.56 0.51 -9.69
N ILE A 116 -1.20 -0.40 -8.94
CA ILE A 116 -0.56 -1.08 -7.81
C ILE A 116 0.52 -2.04 -8.31
N VAL A 117 0.25 -2.73 -9.43
CA VAL A 117 1.22 -3.62 -10.08
C VAL A 117 1.31 -3.29 -11.56
N ASP A 118 2.34 -3.81 -12.21
CA ASP A 118 2.59 -3.55 -13.62
C ASP A 118 1.98 -4.61 -14.52
N SER A 119 1.95 -5.86 -14.07
CA SER A 119 1.34 -6.93 -14.87
C SER A 119 0.92 -8.13 -14.02
N VAL A 120 0.04 -8.93 -14.58
CA VAL A 120 -0.38 -10.20 -14.00
C VAL A 120 0.53 -11.28 -14.55
N MET A 121 1.14 -12.07 -13.65
CA MET A 121 1.98 -13.20 -14.06
C MET A 121 1.09 -14.37 -14.46
N ARG A 122 1.05 -14.65 -15.74
CA ARG A 122 0.29 -15.78 -16.28
C ARG A 122 1.22 -16.85 -16.79
N ARG A 123 0.77 -18.11 -16.71
CA ARG A 123 1.54 -19.21 -17.24
C ARG A 123 1.65 -19.06 -18.77
N SER A 124 2.87 -19.12 -19.26
CA SER A 124 3.08 -19.17 -20.71
C SER A 124 2.77 -20.57 -21.24
N ASN A 125 2.22 -20.61 -22.43
CA ASN A 125 1.89 -21.87 -23.11
C ASN A 125 3.04 -22.31 -23.99
#